data_ed72d8afd84c799b1d4b97340f7c94c4
#
_entry.id   ed72d8afd84c799b1d4b97340f7c94c4
#
_cell.length_a   1.000
_cell.length_b   1.000
_cell.length_c   1.000
_cell.angle_alpha   90.00
_cell.angle_beta   90.00
_cell.angle_gamma   90.00
#
_symmetry.space_group_name_H-M   'P 1'
#
loop_
_entity.id
_entity.type
_entity.pdbx_description
1 polymer ?
#
loop_
_entity_poly.entity_id
_entity_poly.type
_entity_poly.pdbx_seq_one_letter_code
_entity_poly.pdbx_strand_id
1 'polypeptide(L)'
;RMNFLIAIPAAIATIIAFTIVGGAGQIEGELSYNLIKVVPYLAVLVAAVAGINVFTVLIGGILFAGAVGFVTGSMTFVTFFQSVAKGMDGMMNVTIMAILIRGLIGLIKEYGGIEWLVQKLTGNIKTRKGAEYSIAVLVSVLVFCLVNNTIAIIIASPIAKQVGEKFKIAPKRTASLLDIFSCVILCLAPHAGGMLLITSMASVSPIEIISFSFYQVFLGICTIITIQFGLMKTKEEKEADLLEKQNTQLG
;
A
#
# COMPACT_ATOMS: atom_id res chain seq x y z
N ARG A 1 -3.35 6.30 15.03
CA ARG A 1 -4.70 6.87 15.25
C ARG A 1 -5.16 7.78 14.11
N MET A 2 -4.30 8.66 13.56
CA MET A 2 -4.68 9.56 12.45
C MET A 2 -5.08 8.79 11.19
N ASN A 3 -4.25 7.87 10.72
CA ASN A 3 -4.52 7.04 9.54
C ASN A 3 -5.80 6.19 9.72
N PHE A 4 -6.04 5.69 10.92
CA PHE A 4 -7.25 4.93 11.23
C PHE A 4 -8.53 5.76 11.07
N LEU A 5 -8.53 7.03 11.53
CA LEU A 5 -9.67 7.92 11.38
C LEU A 5 -9.95 8.29 9.92
N ILE A 6 -8.93 8.29 9.06
CA ILE A 6 -9.07 8.51 7.61
C ILE A 6 -9.52 7.22 6.92
N ALA A 7 -9.07 6.07 7.40
CA ALA A 7 -9.38 4.77 6.83
C ALA A 7 -10.83 4.32 7.06
N ILE A 8 -11.43 4.68 8.22
CA ILE A 8 -12.82 4.29 8.54
C ILE A 8 -13.83 4.76 7.47
N PRO A 9 -13.92 6.07 7.12
CA PRO A 9 -14.87 6.51 6.10
C PRO A 9 -14.57 5.89 4.72
N ALA A 10 -13.30 5.66 4.39
CA ALA A 10 -12.92 4.98 3.16
C ALA A 10 -13.39 3.51 3.15
N ALA A 11 -13.27 2.80 4.27
CA ALA A 11 -13.75 1.42 4.40
C ALA A 11 -15.27 1.34 4.30
N ILE A 12 -16.01 2.24 4.96
CA ILE A 12 -17.47 2.31 4.86
C ILE A 12 -17.90 2.57 3.42
N ALA A 13 -17.29 3.56 2.75
CA ALA A 13 -17.58 3.85 1.35
C ALA A 13 -17.27 2.65 0.43
N THR A 14 -16.23 1.89 0.72
CA THR A 14 -15.88 0.67 -0.01
C THR A 14 -16.95 -0.41 0.15
N ILE A 15 -17.43 -0.64 1.37
CA ILE A 15 -18.52 -1.61 1.62
C ILE A 15 -19.77 -1.21 0.84
N ILE A 16 -20.15 0.07 0.87
CA ILE A 16 -21.28 0.59 0.13
C ILE A 16 -21.07 0.40 -1.38
N ALA A 17 -19.88 0.72 -1.91
CA ALA A 17 -19.58 0.56 -3.32
C ALA A 17 -19.70 -0.91 -3.77
N PHE A 18 -19.15 -1.85 -2.99
CA PHE A 18 -19.27 -3.28 -3.30
C PHE A 18 -20.70 -3.81 -3.17
N THR A 19 -21.52 -3.28 -2.27
CA THR A 19 -22.94 -3.67 -2.19
C THR A 19 -23.75 -3.17 -3.37
N ILE A 20 -23.38 -2.04 -3.97
CA ILE A 20 -24.07 -1.47 -5.14
C ILE A 20 -23.58 -2.12 -6.45
N VAL A 21 -22.26 -2.27 -6.60
CA VAL A 21 -21.63 -2.76 -7.83
C VAL A 21 -21.54 -4.29 -7.86
N GLY A 22 -21.36 -4.90 -6.67
CA GLY A 22 -21.36 -6.34 -6.52
C GLY A 22 -22.75 -6.90 -6.75
N GLY A 23 -23.03 -7.32 -7.98
CA GLY A 23 -24.21 -8.15 -8.24
C GLY A 23 -24.16 -9.40 -7.35
N ALA A 24 -25.33 -9.94 -6.99
CA ALA A 24 -25.43 -11.24 -6.36
C ALA A 24 -24.91 -12.29 -7.37
N GLY A 25 -23.60 -12.44 -7.46
CA GLY A 25 -23.00 -13.56 -8.16
C GLY A 25 -23.48 -14.81 -7.48
N GLN A 26 -24.41 -15.50 -8.12
CA GLN A 26 -24.76 -16.85 -7.67
C GLN A 26 -23.52 -17.71 -7.89
N ILE A 27 -22.90 -18.10 -6.80
CA ILE A 27 -21.86 -19.12 -6.85
C ILE A 27 -22.60 -20.43 -7.14
N GLU A 28 -22.68 -20.78 -8.43
CA GLU A 28 -23.20 -22.07 -8.86
C GLU A 28 -22.19 -23.13 -8.44
N GLY A 29 -22.55 -23.96 -7.48
CA GLY A 29 -21.78 -25.10 -7.00
C GLY A 29 -22.04 -25.40 -5.52
N GLU A 30 -21.99 -26.65 -5.14
CA GLU A 30 -21.95 -27.05 -3.74
C GLU A 30 -20.67 -26.55 -3.10
N LEU A 31 -20.77 -25.52 -2.26
CA LEU A 31 -19.67 -25.00 -1.46
C LEU A 31 -19.32 -26.01 -0.33
N SER A 32 -18.75 -27.14 -0.71
CA SER A 32 -18.15 -28.04 0.28
C SER A 32 -16.83 -27.42 0.74
N TYR A 33 -16.84 -26.80 1.90
CA TYR A 33 -15.64 -26.25 2.52
C TYR A 33 -15.14 -27.15 3.66
N ASN A 34 -13.84 -27.28 3.76
CA ASN A 34 -13.20 -27.97 4.88
C ASN A 34 -12.38 -26.95 5.66
N LEU A 35 -12.86 -26.57 6.85
CA LEU A 35 -12.21 -25.58 7.72
C LEU A 35 -10.76 -25.95 8.05
N ILE A 36 -10.42 -27.25 8.11
CA ILE A 36 -9.06 -27.72 8.39
C ILE A 36 -8.08 -27.20 7.32
N LYS A 37 -8.51 -27.09 6.05
CA LYS A 37 -7.68 -26.60 4.95
C LYS A 37 -7.41 -25.09 5.03
N VAL A 38 -8.17 -24.35 5.82
CA VAL A 38 -7.98 -22.90 6.03
C VAL A 38 -6.95 -22.63 7.14
N VAL A 39 -6.75 -23.58 8.06
CA VAL A 39 -5.84 -23.42 9.22
C VAL A 39 -4.41 -23.01 8.81
N PRO A 40 -3.76 -23.57 7.77
CA PRO A 40 -2.43 -23.14 7.37
C PRO A 40 -2.35 -21.66 6.99
N TYR A 41 -3.37 -21.11 6.32
CA TYR A 41 -3.41 -19.70 5.93
C TYR A 41 -3.53 -18.78 7.15
N LEU A 42 -4.37 -19.15 8.13
CA LEU A 42 -4.49 -18.42 9.39
C LEU A 42 -3.20 -18.49 10.21
N ALA A 43 -2.53 -19.63 10.24
CA ALA A 43 -1.27 -19.80 10.94
C ALA A 43 -0.16 -18.91 10.34
N VAL A 44 -0.06 -18.85 9.00
CA VAL A 44 0.88 -17.98 8.27
C VAL A 44 0.58 -16.51 8.59
N LEU A 45 -0.70 -16.11 8.57
CA LEU A 45 -1.11 -14.74 8.87
C LEU A 45 -0.74 -14.36 10.31
N VAL A 46 -1.06 -15.21 11.29
CA VAL A 46 -0.73 -14.97 12.70
C VAL A 46 0.78 -14.90 12.91
N ALA A 47 1.54 -15.80 12.32
CA ALA A 47 3.00 -15.82 12.41
C ALA A 47 3.64 -14.56 11.78
N ALA A 48 3.10 -14.07 10.66
CA ALA A 48 3.55 -12.85 10.01
C ALA A 48 3.26 -11.62 10.90
N VAL A 49 2.07 -11.53 11.50
CA VAL A 49 1.70 -10.44 12.42
C VAL A 49 2.52 -10.49 13.71
N ALA A 50 2.90 -11.67 14.18
CA ALA A 50 3.81 -11.85 15.32
C ALA A 50 5.24 -11.41 15.05
N GLY A 51 5.58 -11.01 13.82
CA GLY A 51 6.90 -10.48 13.45
C GLY A 51 7.96 -11.56 13.21
N ILE A 52 7.56 -12.80 12.98
CA ILE A 52 8.49 -13.88 12.62
C ILE A 52 9.08 -13.59 11.24
N ASN A 53 10.34 -14.01 11.03
CA ASN A 53 11.02 -13.82 9.75
C ASN A 53 10.18 -14.36 8.57
N VAL A 54 10.02 -13.56 7.52
CA VAL A 54 9.16 -13.87 6.37
C VAL A 54 9.54 -15.19 5.70
N PHE A 55 10.84 -15.49 5.54
CA PHE A 55 11.28 -16.76 4.94
C PHE A 55 10.86 -17.96 5.80
N THR A 56 11.00 -17.85 7.11
CA THR A 56 10.57 -18.91 8.05
C THR A 56 9.07 -19.12 8.00
N VAL A 57 8.29 -18.03 7.93
CA VAL A 57 6.83 -18.08 7.83
C VAL A 57 6.38 -18.74 6.53
N LEU A 58 7.00 -18.39 5.40
CA LEU A 58 6.65 -18.95 4.09
C LEU A 58 7.03 -20.42 3.98
N ILE A 59 8.26 -20.79 4.37
CA ILE A 59 8.70 -22.21 4.33
C ILE A 59 7.85 -23.05 5.30
N GLY A 60 7.67 -22.55 6.53
CA GLY A 60 6.82 -23.21 7.52
C GLY A 60 5.37 -23.37 7.04
N GLY A 61 4.84 -22.35 6.37
CA GLY A 61 3.51 -22.37 5.78
C GLY A 61 3.35 -23.42 4.69
N ILE A 62 4.34 -23.56 3.80
CA ILE A 62 4.34 -24.61 2.75
C ILE A 62 4.36 -26.00 3.38
N LEU A 63 5.24 -26.22 4.35
CA LEU A 63 5.34 -27.52 5.04
C LEU A 63 4.07 -27.84 5.82
N PHE A 64 3.50 -26.86 6.51
CA PHE A 64 2.27 -27.01 7.26
C PHE A 64 1.06 -27.29 6.35
N ALA A 65 0.94 -26.55 5.23
CA ALA A 65 -0.10 -26.80 4.24
C ALA A 65 0.03 -28.21 3.62
N GLY A 66 1.26 -28.67 3.34
CA GLY A 66 1.55 -30.03 2.90
C GLY A 66 1.11 -31.07 3.94
N ALA A 67 1.47 -30.89 5.20
CA ALA A 67 1.08 -31.80 6.29
C ALA A 67 -0.44 -31.91 6.42
N VAL A 68 -1.16 -30.78 6.39
CA VAL A 68 -2.64 -30.75 6.40
C VAL A 68 -3.21 -31.47 5.17
N GLY A 69 -2.62 -31.26 3.99
CA GLY A 69 -3.01 -31.91 2.74
C GLY A 69 -2.86 -33.43 2.82
N PHE A 70 -1.78 -33.94 3.43
CA PHE A 70 -1.55 -35.36 3.65
C PHE A 70 -2.54 -35.95 4.67
N VAL A 71 -2.75 -35.29 5.80
CA VAL A 71 -3.66 -35.78 6.86
C VAL A 71 -5.11 -35.82 6.38
N THR A 72 -5.52 -34.81 5.56
CA THR A 72 -6.88 -34.79 4.98
C THR A 72 -7.06 -35.69 3.77
N GLY A 73 -6.02 -36.42 3.33
CA GLY A 73 -6.06 -37.29 2.16
C GLY A 73 -6.26 -36.54 0.82
N SER A 74 -6.20 -35.22 0.83
CA SER A 74 -6.40 -34.40 -0.37
C SER A 74 -5.12 -34.22 -1.19
N MET A 75 -3.96 -34.68 -0.68
CA MET A 75 -2.67 -34.52 -1.34
C MET A 75 -1.80 -35.75 -1.15
N THR A 76 -1.13 -36.19 -2.21
CA THR A 76 -0.10 -37.23 -2.16
C THR A 76 1.29 -36.59 -2.20
N PHE A 77 2.33 -37.35 -1.89
CA PHE A 77 3.71 -36.85 -1.94
C PHE A 77 4.07 -36.31 -3.33
N VAL A 78 3.66 -36.98 -4.39
CA VAL A 78 3.89 -36.54 -5.77
C VAL A 78 3.12 -35.24 -6.07
N THR A 79 1.85 -35.16 -5.69
CA THR A 79 1.04 -33.93 -5.94
C THR A 79 1.51 -32.75 -5.11
N PHE A 80 2.13 -32.97 -3.95
CA PHE A 80 2.77 -31.90 -3.17
C PHE A 80 3.90 -31.25 -3.97
N PHE A 81 4.87 -32.03 -4.47
CA PHE A 81 5.98 -31.48 -5.25
C PHE A 81 5.54 -30.90 -6.58
N GLN A 82 4.54 -31.47 -7.22
CA GLN A 82 3.93 -30.87 -8.42
C GLN A 82 3.30 -29.50 -8.13
N SER A 83 2.62 -29.36 -6.99
CA SER A 83 2.04 -28.08 -6.57
C SER A 83 3.10 -27.03 -6.25
N VAL A 84 4.21 -27.44 -5.61
CA VAL A 84 5.36 -26.57 -5.36
C VAL A 84 5.98 -26.11 -6.70
N ALA A 85 6.23 -27.03 -7.62
CA ALA A 85 6.79 -26.70 -8.93
C ALA A 85 5.87 -25.77 -9.72
N LYS A 86 4.57 -26.01 -9.73
CA LYS A 86 3.57 -25.17 -10.38
C LYS A 86 3.50 -23.77 -9.76
N GLY A 87 3.65 -23.67 -8.42
CA GLY A 87 3.76 -22.40 -7.72
C GLY A 87 5.01 -21.61 -8.12
N MET A 88 6.15 -22.29 -8.27
CA MET A 88 7.40 -21.68 -8.73
C MET A 88 7.28 -21.17 -10.17
N ASP A 89 6.71 -21.95 -11.08
CA ASP A 89 6.47 -21.55 -12.47
C ASP A 89 5.58 -20.31 -12.56
N GLY A 90 4.50 -20.26 -11.76
CA GLY A 90 3.63 -19.08 -11.69
C GLY A 90 4.35 -17.82 -11.21
N MET A 91 5.41 -17.97 -10.40
CA MET A 91 6.21 -16.85 -9.90
C MET A 91 7.37 -16.43 -10.82
N MET A 92 7.72 -17.23 -11.84
CA MET A 92 8.87 -16.96 -12.70
C MET A 92 8.76 -15.63 -13.42
N ASN A 93 7.64 -15.37 -14.07
CA ASN A 93 7.41 -14.10 -14.78
C ASN A 93 7.46 -12.89 -13.83
N VAL A 94 6.87 -12.99 -12.65
CA VAL A 94 6.89 -11.94 -11.64
C VAL A 94 8.32 -11.67 -11.16
N THR A 95 9.12 -12.72 -10.98
CA THR A 95 10.53 -12.61 -10.58
C THR A 95 11.37 -11.91 -11.65
N ILE A 96 11.22 -12.31 -12.92
CA ILE A 96 11.93 -11.68 -14.05
C ILE A 96 11.56 -10.19 -14.14
N MET A 97 10.26 -9.87 -14.08
CA MET A 97 9.78 -8.48 -14.09
C MET A 97 10.36 -7.67 -12.93
N ALA A 98 10.37 -8.24 -11.74
CA ALA A 98 10.94 -7.57 -10.56
C ALA A 98 12.44 -7.27 -10.73
N ILE A 99 13.22 -8.18 -11.31
CA ILE A 99 14.66 -7.99 -11.59
C ILE A 99 14.85 -6.85 -12.61
N LEU A 100 14.10 -6.87 -13.72
CA LEU A 100 14.18 -5.83 -14.75
C LEU A 100 13.79 -4.44 -14.22
N ILE A 101 12.70 -4.36 -13.45
CA ILE A 101 12.27 -3.11 -12.82
C ILE A 101 13.34 -2.60 -11.85
N ARG A 102 13.95 -3.47 -11.04
CA ARG A 102 15.04 -3.10 -10.13
C ARG A 102 16.26 -2.57 -10.87
N GLY A 103 16.61 -3.17 -11.98
CA GLY A 103 17.71 -2.68 -12.86
C GLY A 103 17.40 -1.28 -13.41
N LEU A 104 16.19 -1.06 -13.93
CA LEU A 104 15.76 0.23 -14.43
C LEU A 104 15.77 1.32 -13.34
N ILE A 105 15.28 1.00 -12.16
CA ILE A 105 15.31 1.91 -10.99
C ILE A 105 16.75 2.26 -10.63
N GLY A 106 17.67 1.29 -10.66
CA GLY A 106 19.09 1.52 -10.43
C GLY A 106 19.68 2.56 -11.37
N LEU A 107 19.37 2.45 -12.67
CA LEU A 107 19.78 3.42 -13.69
C LEU A 107 19.20 4.81 -13.44
N ILE A 108 17.90 4.91 -13.18
CA ILE A 108 17.23 6.19 -12.90
C ILE A 108 17.90 6.90 -11.69
N LYS A 109 18.24 6.15 -10.66
CA LYS A 109 18.92 6.67 -9.47
C LYS A 109 20.33 7.13 -9.77
N GLU A 110 21.11 6.32 -10.50
CA GLU A 110 22.50 6.62 -10.86
C GLU A 110 22.63 7.90 -11.70
N TYR A 111 21.69 8.12 -12.62
CA TYR A 111 21.65 9.32 -13.46
C TYR A 111 20.94 10.53 -12.84
N GLY A 112 20.72 10.52 -11.53
CA GLY A 112 20.15 11.67 -10.80
C GLY A 112 18.68 11.96 -11.10
N GLY A 113 17.94 11.00 -11.65
CA GLY A 113 16.53 11.18 -12.01
C GLY A 113 15.64 11.38 -10.77
N ILE A 114 15.99 10.77 -9.65
CA ILE A 114 15.26 10.94 -8.39
C ILE A 114 15.48 12.34 -7.82
N GLU A 115 16.71 12.82 -7.81
CA GLU A 115 17.11 14.16 -7.33
C GLU A 115 16.42 15.26 -8.15
N TRP A 116 16.42 15.11 -9.48
CA TRP A 116 15.72 16.04 -10.40
C TRP A 116 14.23 16.09 -10.07
N LEU A 117 13.60 14.93 -9.90
CA LEU A 117 12.17 14.83 -9.57
C LEU A 117 11.85 15.54 -8.26
N VAL A 118 12.65 15.30 -7.24
CA VAL A 118 12.51 15.92 -5.92
C VAL A 118 12.56 17.44 -6.02
N GLN A 119 13.60 17.98 -6.70
CA GLN A 119 13.77 19.42 -6.88
C GLN A 119 12.58 20.04 -7.61
N LYS A 120 12.08 19.38 -8.66
CA LYS A 120 10.94 19.85 -9.44
C LYS A 120 9.66 19.91 -8.62
N LEU A 121 9.42 18.92 -7.77
CA LEU A 121 8.20 18.83 -6.95
C LEU A 121 8.20 19.76 -5.73
N THR A 122 9.38 20.12 -5.19
CA THR A 122 9.47 20.90 -3.97
C THR A 122 9.78 22.38 -4.20
N GLY A 123 10.17 22.77 -5.42
CA GLY A 123 10.70 24.11 -5.71
C GLY A 123 9.70 25.28 -5.62
N ASN A 124 8.38 25.07 -5.73
CA ASN A 124 7.38 26.13 -5.86
C ASN A 124 6.31 26.15 -4.76
N ILE A 125 6.62 25.67 -3.55
CA ILE A 125 5.65 25.60 -2.46
C ILE A 125 5.49 26.98 -1.80
N LYS A 126 4.25 27.50 -1.77
CA LYS A 126 3.93 28.83 -1.18
C LYS A 126 2.97 28.75 0.02
N THR A 127 2.23 27.67 0.19
CA THR A 127 1.20 27.53 1.21
C THR A 127 1.32 26.21 1.96
N ARG A 128 0.79 26.17 3.19
CA ARG A 128 0.74 24.94 3.98
C ARG A 128 0.03 23.78 3.25
N LYS A 129 -1.14 24.07 2.64
CA LYS A 129 -1.85 23.07 1.83
C LYS A 129 -1.01 22.60 0.65
N GLY A 130 -0.34 23.53 -0.04
CA GLY A 130 0.60 23.22 -1.11
C GLY A 130 1.76 22.33 -0.64
N ALA A 131 2.23 22.51 0.60
CA ALA A 131 3.25 21.68 1.21
C ALA A 131 2.75 20.24 1.47
N GLU A 132 1.54 20.08 2.01
CA GLU A 132 0.92 18.75 2.21
C GLU A 132 0.71 18.04 0.86
N TYR A 133 0.23 18.73 -0.18
CA TYR A 133 0.10 18.16 -1.52
C TYR A 133 1.47 17.81 -2.14
N SER A 134 2.48 18.66 -1.95
CA SER A 134 3.82 18.39 -2.46
C SER A 134 4.43 17.14 -1.82
N ILE A 135 4.26 16.93 -0.52
CA ILE A 135 4.68 15.71 0.19
C ILE A 135 3.92 14.49 -0.36
N ALA A 136 2.61 14.61 -0.55
CA ALA A 136 1.78 13.54 -1.09
C ALA A 136 2.20 13.16 -2.51
N VAL A 137 2.38 14.14 -3.40
CA VAL A 137 2.81 13.90 -4.79
C VAL A 137 4.23 13.35 -4.83
N LEU A 138 5.15 13.88 -4.01
CA LEU A 138 6.53 13.41 -3.94
C LEU A 138 6.60 11.90 -3.63
N VAL A 139 5.95 11.48 -2.54
CA VAL A 139 5.97 10.06 -2.17
C VAL A 139 5.22 9.20 -3.21
N SER A 140 4.13 9.70 -3.77
CA SER A 140 3.35 9.01 -4.81
C SER A 140 4.19 8.70 -6.05
N VAL A 141 4.91 9.70 -6.55
CA VAL A 141 5.76 9.54 -7.73
C VAL A 141 6.95 8.63 -7.41
N LEU A 142 7.58 8.79 -6.24
CA LEU A 142 8.67 7.91 -5.83
C LEU A 142 8.21 6.45 -5.71
N VAL A 143 7.05 6.20 -5.10
CA VAL A 143 6.49 4.83 -4.99
C VAL A 143 6.16 4.27 -6.36
N PHE A 144 5.54 5.04 -7.23
CA PHE A 144 5.23 4.61 -8.58
C PHE A 144 6.49 4.24 -9.37
N CYS A 145 7.55 5.05 -9.26
CA CYS A 145 8.83 4.77 -9.93
C CYS A 145 9.61 3.60 -9.29
N LEU A 146 9.65 3.54 -7.96
CA LEU A 146 10.50 2.58 -7.23
C LEU A 146 9.79 1.24 -6.94
N VAL A 147 8.48 1.21 -7.05
CA VAL A 147 7.62 0.04 -6.75
C VAL A 147 7.92 -0.54 -5.35
N ASN A 148 8.31 0.33 -4.44
CA ASN A 148 8.64 -0.04 -3.06
C ASN A 148 8.35 1.13 -2.11
N ASN A 149 7.33 0.97 -1.25
CA ASN A 149 6.92 2.03 -0.32
C ASN A 149 8.00 2.34 0.72
N THR A 150 8.70 1.33 1.23
CA THR A 150 9.73 1.53 2.26
C THR A 150 10.88 2.39 1.73
N ILE A 151 11.41 2.05 0.55
CA ILE A 151 12.50 2.82 -0.07
C ILE A 151 12.03 4.23 -0.44
N ALA A 152 10.83 4.36 -0.99
CA ALA A 152 10.25 5.66 -1.34
C ALA A 152 10.06 6.55 -0.11
N ILE A 153 9.55 6.00 1.00
CA ILE A 153 9.41 6.74 2.26
C ILE A 153 10.78 7.14 2.83
N ILE A 154 11.77 6.26 2.80
CA ILE A 154 13.14 6.58 3.27
C ILE A 154 13.73 7.76 2.47
N ILE A 155 13.56 7.78 1.15
CA ILE A 155 14.04 8.87 0.29
C ILE A 155 13.22 10.15 0.51
N ALA A 156 11.88 10.04 0.61
CA ALA A 156 11.00 11.19 0.79
C ALA A 156 11.08 11.81 2.18
N SER A 157 11.34 11.02 3.23
CA SER A 157 11.26 11.46 4.63
C SER A 157 12.10 12.68 4.98
N PRO A 158 13.40 12.78 4.62
CA PRO A 158 14.20 13.96 4.96
C PRO A 158 13.66 15.23 4.29
N ILE A 159 13.16 15.11 3.06
CA ILE A 159 12.61 16.22 2.29
C ILE A 159 11.25 16.62 2.86
N ALA A 160 10.38 15.64 3.11
CA ALA A 160 9.07 15.86 3.70
C ALA A 160 9.18 16.48 5.10
N LYS A 161 10.21 16.12 5.88
CA LYS A 161 10.51 16.72 7.17
C LYS A 161 10.89 18.21 7.02
N GLN A 162 11.80 18.56 6.12
CA GLN A 162 12.22 19.94 5.87
C GLN A 162 11.03 20.80 5.39
N VAL A 163 10.21 20.26 4.47
CA VAL A 163 8.98 20.93 4.00
C VAL A 163 7.99 21.08 5.15
N GLY A 164 7.79 20.03 5.96
CA GLY A 164 6.90 20.05 7.11
C GLY A 164 7.31 21.10 8.15
N GLU A 165 8.58 21.18 8.50
CA GLU A 165 9.13 22.18 9.42
C GLU A 165 8.95 23.60 8.89
N LYS A 166 9.28 23.86 7.62
CA LYS A 166 9.13 25.17 6.97
C LYS A 166 7.68 25.67 6.98
N PHE A 167 6.71 24.79 6.82
CA PHE A 167 5.28 25.13 6.73
C PHE A 167 4.50 24.79 8.00
N LYS A 168 5.19 24.56 9.12
CA LYS A 168 4.61 24.23 10.45
C LYS A 168 3.61 23.08 10.40
N ILE A 169 3.92 22.01 9.64
CA ILE A 169 3.15 20.78 9.58
C ILE A 169 3.70 19.84 10.65
N ALA A 170 2.83 19.29 11.51
CA ALA A 170 3.26 18.37 12.56
C ALA A 170 3.92 17.11 11.98
N PRO A 171 5.00 16.58 12.58
CA PRO A 171 5.68 15.38 12.12
C PRO A 171 4.75 14.17 11.96
N LYS A 172 3.74 14.04 12.84
CA LYS A 172 2.71 12.99 12.75
C LYS A 172 1.86 13.11 11.48
N ARG A 173 1.56 14.34 11.06
CA ARG A 173 0.81 14.59 9.82
C ARG A 173 1.66 14.27 8.60
N THR A 174 2.90 14.72 8.58
CA THR A 174 3.88 14.40 7.53
C THR A 174 4.04 12.89 7.36
N ALA A 175 4.25 12.16 8.46
CA ALA A 175 4.35 10.71 8.44
C ALA A 175 3.06 10.03 7.95
N SER A 176 1.89 10.53 8.34
CA SER A 176 0.60 10.04 7.87
C SER A 176 0.42 10.20 6.37
N LEU A 177 0.81 11.34 5.79
CA LEU A 177 0.74 11.59 4.36
C LEU A 177 1.68 10.66 3.58
N LEU A 178 2.92 10.50 4.04
CA LEU A 178 3.88 9.58 3.44
C LEU A 178 3.36 8.14 3.44
N ASP A 179 2.81 7.67 4.55
CA ASP A 179 2.31 6.32 4.71
C ASP A 179 1.08 6.05 3.83
N ILE A 180 0.05 6.90 3.92
CA ILE A 180 -1.20 6.69 3.17
C ILE A 180 -0.96 6.74 1.67
N PHE A 181 -0.30 7.79 1.15
CA PHE A 181 -0.10 7.91 -0.28
C PHE A 181 0.86 6.87 -0.84
N SER A 182 1.84 6.41 -0.06
CA SER A 182 2.69 5.30 -0.47
C SER A 182 1.90 4.00 -0.65
N CYS A 183 1.03 3.68 0.30
CA CYS A 183 0.19 2.48 0.23
C CYS A 183 -0.85 2.57 -0.91
N VAL A 184 -1.52 3.73 -1.05
CA VAL A 184 -2.53 3.94 -2.11
C VAL A 184 -1.92 3.73 -3.48
N ILE A 185 -0.79 4.38 -3.76
CA ILE A 185 -0.15 4.31 -5.08
C ILE A 185 0.47 2.94 -5.35
N LEU A 186 1.08 2.31 -4.35
CA LEU A 186 1.64 0.96 -4.52
C LEU A 186 0.58 -0.06 -4.92
N CYS A 187 -0.61 0.03 -4.31
CA CYS A 187 -1.72 -0.87 -4.64
C CYS A 187 -2.37 -0.59 -6.00
N LEU A 188 -2.27 0.66 -6.50
CA LEU A 188 -2.81 1.05 -7.80
C LEU A 188 -1.78 0.94 -8.94
N ALA A 189 -0.52 0.69 -8.63
CA ALA A 189 0.53 0.56 -9.64
C ALA A 189 0.42 -0.78 -10.40
N PRO A 190 0.15 -0.79 -11.71
CA PRO A 190 -0.09 -2.02 -12.48
C PRO A 190 1.15 -2.93 -12.57
N HIS A 191 2.33 -2.36 -12.39
CA HIS A 191 3.61 -3.04 -12.41
C HIS A 191 4.15 -3.39 -11.01
N ALA A 192 3.36 -3.17 -9.95
CA ALA A 192 3.73 -3.56 -8.60
C ALA A 192 3.70 -5.09 -8.44
N GLY A 193 4.64 -5.64 -7.68
CA GLY A 193 4.76 -7.09 -7.51
C GLY A 193 3.48 -7.76 -7.01
N GLY A 194 2.75 -7.13 -6.08
CA GLY A 194 1.45 -7.62 -5.61
C GLY A 194 0.39 -7.65 -6.71
N MET A 195 0.35 -6.61 -7.56
CA MET A 195 -0.57 -6.55 -8.70
C MET A 195 -0.25 -7.63 -9.74
N LEU A 196 1.04 -7.79 -10.09
CA LEU A 196 1.50 -8.84 -11.02
C LEU A 196 1.20 -10.24 -10.49
N LEU A 197 1.32 -10.44 -9.18
CA LEU A 197 0.99 -11.70 -8.53
C LEU A 197 -0.52 -12.03 -8.69
N ILE A 198 -1.40 -11.10 -8.34
CA ILE A 198 -2.85 -11.29 -8.48
C ILE A 198 -3.21 -11.55 -9.94
N THR A 199 -2.66 -10.78 -10.87
CA THR A 199 -2.88 -10.94 -12.31
C THR A 199 -2.48 -12.32 -12.79
N SER A 200 -1.31 -12.84 -12.35
CA SER A 200 -0.84 -14.16 -12.76
C SER A 200 -1.69 -15.30 -12.17
N MET A 201 -2.22 -15.12 -10.96
CA MET A 201 -3.05 -16.14 -10.30
C MET A 201 -4.50 -16.16 -10.79
N ALA A 202 -5.08 -14.98 -11.01
CA ALA A 202 -6.49 -14.85 -11.37
C ALA A 202 -6.73 -14.80 -12.87
N SER A 203 -5.66 -14.70 -13.71
CA SER A 203 -5.75 -14.55 -15.17
C SER A 203 -6.61 -13.35 -15.61
N VAL A 204 -6.58 -12.26 -14.81
CA VAL A 204 -7.27 -10.99 -15.09
C VAL A 204 -6.27 -9.88 -15.36
N SER A 205 -6.68 -8.83 -16.08
CA SER A 205 -5.77 -7.72 -16.37
C SER A 205 -5.59 -6.79 -15.17
N PRO A 206 -4.41 -6.12 -15.03
CA PRO A 206 -4.21 -5.14 -13.96
C PRO A 206 -5.26 -4.01 -13.96
N ILE A 207 -5.74 -3.62 -15.13
CA ILE A 207 -6.75 -2.56 -15.29
C ILE A 207 -8.09 -2.97 -14.68
N GLU A 208 -8.47 -4.23 -14.87
CA GLU A 208 -9.68 -4.79 -14.24
C GLU A 208 -9.58 -4.77 -12.72
N ILE A 209 -8.44 -5.18 -12.17
CA ILE A 209 -8.21 -5.18 -10.73
C ILE A 209 -8.25 -3.75 -10.16
N ILE A 210 -7.63 -2.78 -10.85
CA ILE A 210 -7.63 -1.37 -10.46
C ILE A 210 -9.06 -0.82 -10.43
N SER A 211 -9.90 -1.20 -11.39
CA SER A 211 -11.30 -0.76 -11.46
C SER A 211 -12.12 -1.16 -10.24
N PHE A 212 -11.77 -2.23 -9.55
CA PHE A 212 -12.39 -2.70 -8.31
C PHE A 212 -11.60 -2.33 -7.04
N SER A 213 -10.53 -1.57 -7.16
CA SER A 213 -9.71 -1.12 -6.02
C SER A 213 -10.34 0.08 -5.29
N PHE A 214 -11.62 -0.02 -4.93
CA PHE A 214 -12.41 1.06 -4.33
C PHE A 214 -11.79 1.60 -3.05
N TYR A 215 -11.27 0.72 -2.19
CA TYR A 215 -10.69 1.15 -0.91
C TYR A 215 -9.52 2.11 -1.09
N GLN A 216 -8.60 1.81 -2.00
CA GLN A 216 -7.43 2.64 -2.27
C GLN A 216 -7.85 4.00 -2.82
N VAL A 217 -8.82 4.02 -3.74
CA VAL A 217 -9.34 5.25 -4.33
C VAL A 217 -10.03 6.10 -3.25
N PHE A 218 -10.92 5.52 -2.45
CA PHE A 218 -11.60 6.26 -1.38
C PHE A 218 -10.64 6.71 -0.28
N LEU A 219 -9.63 5.93 0.07
CA LEU A 219 -8.60 6.33 1.02
C LEU A 219 -7.81 7.54 0.52
N GLY A 220 -7.44 7.56 -0.75
CA GLY A 220 -6.82 8.71 -1.40
C GLY A 220 -7.72 9.94 -1.38
N ILE A 221 -8.98 9.79 -1.78
CA ILE A 221 -9.98 10.89 -1.77
C ILE A 221 -10.20 11.41 -0.34
N CYS A 222 -10.42 10.55 0.64
CA CYS A 222 -10.59 10.95 2.04
C CYS A 222 -9.36 11.74 2.54
N THR A 223 -8.15 11.32 2.16
CA THR A 223 -6.93 12.04 2.54
C THR A 223 -6.84 13.41 1.88
N ILE A 224 -7.17 13.52 0.58
CA ILE A 224 -7.25 14.79 -0.14
C ILE A 224 -8.27 15.73 0.53
N ILE A 225 -9.43 15.22 0.91
CA ILE A 225 -10.44 15.99 1.65
C ILE A 225 -9.86 16.51 2.97
N THR A 226 -9.11 15.68 3.72
CA THR A 226 -8.48 16.15 4.97
C THR A 226 -7.46 17.25 4.75
N ILE A 227 -6.72 17.24 3.64
CA ILE A 227 -5.79 18.31 3.26
C ILE A 227 -6.58 19.58 2.90
N GLN A 228 -7.60 19.43 2.05
CA GLN A 228 -8.35 20.59 1.54
C GLN A 228 -9.10 21.34 2.62
N PHE A 229 -9.72 20.62 3.56
CA PHE A 229 -10.47 21.23 4.66
C PHE A 229 -9.65 21.47 5.93
N GLY A 230 -8.36 21.09 5.94
CA GLY A 230 -7.50 21.21 7.11
C GLY A 230 -7.99 20.38 8.31
N LEU A 231 -8.72 19.29 8.02
CA LEU A 231 -9.15 18.32 9.02
C LEU A 231 -7.90 17.57 9.53
N MET A 232 -7.93 17.01 10.71
CA MET A 232 -6.78 16.25 11.27
C MET A 232 -5.56 17.11 11.67
N LYS A 233 -5.74 18.41 11.93
CA LYS A 233 -4.71 19.19 12.61
C LYS A 233 -4.44 18.62 14.00
N THR A 234 -3.17 18.48 14.37
CA THR A 234 -2.79 18.07 15.72
C THR A 234 -3.13 19.16 16.73
N LYS A 235 -3.15 18.84 18.03
CA LYS A 235 -3.41 19.84 19.07
C LYS A 235 -2.40 21.01 19.00
N GLU A 236 -1.12 20.68 18.81
CA GLU A 236 -0.02 21.63 18.66
C GLU A 236 -0.23 22.59 17.47
N GLU A 237 -0.73 22.08 16.34
CA GLU A 237 -1.04 22.88 15.16
C GLU A 237 -2.27 23.79 15.35
N LYS A 238 -3.27 23.33 16.10
CA LYS A 238 -4.44 24.15 16.44
C LYS A 238 -4.09 25.29 17.39
N GLU A 239 -3.22 25.03 18.35
CA GLU A 239 -2.72 26.06 19.29
C GLU A 239 -1.87 27.09 18.57
N ALA A 240 -0.99 26.66 17.66
CA ALA A 240 -0.19 27.58 16.84
C ALA A 240 -1.06 28.46 15.94
N ASP A 241 -2.09 27.92 15.30
CA ASP A 241 -3.04 28.69 14.48
C ASP A 241 -3.85 29.70 15.32
N LEU A 242 -4.19 29.35 16.58
CA LEU A 242 -4.91 30.27 17.48
C LEU A 242 -4.02 31.44 17.92
N LEU A 243 -2.76 31.18 18.26
CA LEU A 243 -1.79 32.21 18.60
C LEU A 243 -1.51 33.16 17.42
N GLU A 244 -1.42 32.63 16.20
CA GLU A 244 -1.20 33.44 15.00
C GLU A 244 -2.40 34.35 14.69
N LYS A 245 -3.64 33.86 14.90
CA LYS A 245 -4.86 34.65 14.76
C LYS A 245 -4.97 35.75 15.82
N GLN A 246 -4.59 35.48 17.06
CA GLN A 246 -4.58 36.47 18.14
C GLN A 246 -3.56 37.59 17.87
N ASN A 247 -2.36 37.22 17.40
CA ASN A 247 -1.34 38.22 17.05
C ASN A 247 -1.72 39.08 15.84
N THR A 248 -2.50 38.56 14.89
CA THR A 248 -2.98 39.31 13.72
C THR A 248 -4.15 40.26 14.06
N GLN A 249 -4.85 40.04 15.18
CA GLN A 249 -5.92 40.89 15.66
C GLN A 249 -5.43 42.05 16.58
N LEU A 250 -4.20 41.94 17.06
CA LEU A 250 -3.58 42.90 17.98
C LEU A 250 -2.60 43.89 17.28
N GLY A 251 -2.30 43.68 16.01
CA GLY A 251 -1.49 44.58 15.16
C GLY A 251 -2.30 45.17 14.03
#